data_7ecbe435f6ff2a7ba763b98b15c72264
#
_entry.id   7ecbe435f6ff2a7ba763b98b15c72264
#
_cell.length_a   1.000
_cell.length_b   1.000
_cell.length_c   1.000
_cell.angle_alpha   90.00
_cell.angle_beta   90.00
_cell.angle_gamma   90.00
#
_symmetry.space_group_name_H-M   'P 1'
#
loop_
_entity.id
_entity.type
_entity.pdbx_description
1 polymer ?
#
loop_
_entity_poly.entity_id
_entity_poly.type
_entity_poly.pdbx_seq_one_letter_code
_entity_poly.pdbx_strand_id
1 'polypeptide(L)'
;IDIVKRVQGTGEKLIEDFMIAANETVATHISNMDLPFIYRVHDLPNSDKIEDFSNLLKQLGYHLNVNMNSLTPKTMQQILNELRDKDEFMILSDMLLRSMKKAIYSTNNIGHFGLASKNYTHFTSPIRRFPDLTVHRLLRTYLFENRIDMETINFNAKYLIDVAEHSSETEVNAIEAEREVLDMKMAEYMEDHIGEEYDGIISGVTNFGLFIELSNLVEGLVHISTLPGYFEHVPELLSLVSSDKKTKYRIGDKVRVKVINANKDQKIIDFELVKEDKDGNKK
;
A
#
# COMPACT_ATOMS: atom_id res chain seq x y z
N ILE A 1 -15.91 -21.58 -1.75
CA ILE A 1 -15.10 -20.37 -1.98
C ILE A 1 -13.67 -20.77 -1.64
N ASP A 2 -12.71 -20.41 -2.47
CA ASP A 2 -11.30 -20.66 -2.21
C ASP A 2 -10.52 -19.33 -2.34
N ILE A 3 -9.46 -19.18 -1.55
CA ILE A 3 -8.61 -17.99 -1.56
C ILE A 3 -7.30 -18.38 -2.22
N VAL A 4 -7.03 -17.79 -3.40
CA VAL A 4 -5.84 -18.07 -4.19
C VAL A 4 -5.04 -16.80 -4.39
N LYS A 5 -3.76 -16.84 -4.03
CA LYS A 5 -2.84 -15.72 -4.31
C LYS A 5 -2.64 -15.55 -5.80
N ARG A 6 -3.06 -14.39 -6.32
CA ARG A 6 -2.81 -14.03 -7.73
C ARG A 6 -1.34 -13.67 -7.93
N VAL A 7 -0.70 -14.31 -8.88
CA VAL A 7 0.68 -14.00 -9.30
C VAL A 7 0.63 -13.35 -10.68
N GLN A 8 1.22 -12.16 -10.80
CA GLN A 8 1.32 -11.43 -12.06
C GLN A 8 2.31 -12.11 -13.01
N GLY A 9 1.83 -12.48 -14.19
CA GLY A 9 2.66 -13.11 -15.23
C GLY A 9 3.46 -12.12 -16.08
N THR A 10 4.36 -12.64 -16.92
CA THR A 10 5.20 -11.82 -17.82
C THR A 10 4.37 -11.00 -18.81
N GLY A 11 3.27 -11.59 -19.34
CA GLY A 11 2.38 -10.88 -20.28
C GLY A 11 1.66 -9.70 -19.64
N GLU A 12 1.23 -9.85 -18.37
CA GLU A 12 0.59 -8.77 -17.62
C GLU A 12 1.56 -7.62 -17.35
N LYS A 13 2.81 -7.92 -17.01
CA LYS A 13 3.88 -6.91 -16.82
C LYS A 13 4.19 -6.16 -18.12
N LEU A 14 4.27 -6.86 -19.24
CA LEU A 14 4.51 -6.24 -20.55
C LEU A 14 3.38 -5.25 -20.90
N ILE A 15 2.12 -5.63 -20.69
CA ILE A 15 0.98 -4.75 -20.94
C ILE A 15 1.01 -3.54 -19.98
N GLU A 16 1.35 -3.76 -18.73
CA GLU A 16 1.52 -2.69 -17.74
C GLU A 16 2.57 -1.65 -18.19
N ASP A 17 3.73 -2.09 -18.69
CA ASP A 17 4.77 -1.20 -19.21
C ASP A 17 4.26 -0.37 -20.41
N PHE A 18 3.51 -0.97 -21.34
CA PHE A 18 2.88 -0.25 -22.44
C PHE A 18 1.83 0.75 -21.98
N MET A 19 1.04 0.39 -20.96
CA MET A 19 0.04 1.30 -20.39
C MET A 19 0.71 2.49 -19.71
N ILE A 20 1.81 2.29 -18.98
CA ILE A 20 2.60 3.36 -18.36
C ILE A 20 3.18 4.27 -19.44
N ALA A 21 3.80 3.72 -20.47
CA ALA A 21 4.36 4.49 -21.57
C ALA A 21 3.31 5.33 -22.30
N ALA A 22 2.11 4.78 -22.55
CA ALA A 22 1.00 5.53 -23.16
C ALA A 22 0.51 6.67 -22.25
N ASN A 23 0.34 6.40 -20.95
CA ASN A 23 -0.07 7.40 -19.96
C ASN A 23 0.93 8.56 -19.88
N GLU A 24 2.23 8.28 -19.84
CA GLU A 24 3.30 9.29 -19.82
C GLU A 24 3.36 10.10 -21.12
N THR A 25 3.23 9.43 -22.27
CA THR A 25 3.26 10.07 -23.57
C THR A 25 2.14 11.09 -23.72
N VAL A 26 0.92 10.71 -23.35
CA VAL A 26 -0.27 11.58 -23.40
C VAL A 26 -0.11 12.76 -22.44
N ALA A 27 0.29 12.50 -21.20
CA ALA A 27 0.50 13.55 -20.21
C ALA A 27 1.57 14.54 -20.64
N THR A 28 2.70 14.05 -21.17
CA THR A 28 3.81 14.87 -21.63
C THR A 28 3.41 15.71 -22.85
N HIS A 29 2.66 15.13 -23.78
CA HIS A 29 2.21 15.84 -24.98
C HIS A 29 1.36 17.06 -24.63
N ILE A 30 0.36 16.89 -23.78
CA ILE A 30 -0.54 18.00 -23.39
C ILE A 30 0.16 18.99 -22.46
N SER A 31 1.03 18.51 -21.56
CA SER A 31 1.84 19.37 -20.69
C SER A 31 2.72 20.33 -21.52
N ASN A 32 3.30 19.86 -22.62
CA ASN A 32 4.10 20.69 -23.52
C ASN A 32 3.28 21.71 -24.31
N MET A 33 1.96 21.53 -24.42
CA MET A 33 1.05 22.47 -25.05
C MET A 33 0.53 23.55 -24.08
N ASP A 34 0.83 23.39 -22.78
CA ASP A 34 0.37 24.28 -21.69
C ASP A 34 -1.17 24.47 -21.67
N LEU A 35 -1.88 23.36 -21.94
CA LEU A 35 -3.34 23.32 -21.92
C LEU A 35 -3.86 22.74 -20.61
N PRO A 36 -5.06 23.15 -20.15
CA PRO A 36 -5.70 22.57 -18.97
C PRO A 36 -5.85 21.06 -19.10
N PHE A 37 -5.37 20.34 -18.09
CA PHE A 37 -5.34 18.89 -18.13
C PHE A 37 -5.54 18.29 -16.75
N ILE A 38 -5.83 16.97 -16.69
CA ILE A 38 -5.91 16.21 -15.46
C ILE A 38 -4.73 15.24 -15.39
N TYR A 39 -3.96 15.35 -14.32
CA TYR A 39 -2.79 14.53 -14.06
C TYR A 39 -3.09 13.54 -12.93
N ARG A 40 -2.37 12.41 -12.92
CA ARG A 40 -2.25 11.55 -11.76
C ARG A 40 -0.94 11.90 -11.07
N VAL A 41 -1.01 12.52 -9.93
CA VAL A 41 0.16 13.01 -9.21
C VAL A 41 0.42 12.22 -7.95
N HIS A 42 1.70 12.09 -7.62
CA HIS A 42 2.14 11.45 -6.39
C HIS A 42 3.26 12.29 -5.78
N ASP A 43 2.94 12.93 -4.69
CA ASP A 43 3.85 13.83 -4.01
C ASP A 43 5.00 13.10 -3.30
N LEU A 44 5.97 13.85 -2.83
CA LEU A 44 7.09 13.35 -2.02
C LEU A 44 6.57 12.67 -0.74
N PRO A 45 7.33 11.70 -0.20
CA PRO A 45 7.03 11.09 1.09
C PRO A 45 6.86 12.13 2.21
N ASN A 46 6.14 11.75 3.26
CA ASN A 46 5.95 12.60 4.43
C ASN A 46 7.29 12.76 5.19
N SER A 47 7.74 14.02 5.37
CA SER A 47 9.02 14.34 5.99
C SER A 47 9.16 13.79 7.41
N ASP A 48 8.10 13.90 8.23
CA ASP A 48 8.14 13.48 9.63
C ASP A 48 8.29 11.97 9.73
N LYS A 49 7.55 11.22 8.90
CA LYS A 49 7.68 9.76 8.84
C LYS A 49 9.04 9.29 8.30
N ILE A 50 9.65 10.05 7.41
CA ILE A 50 11.01 9.78 6.93
C ILE A 50 12.05 10.06 8.02
N GLU A 51 11.83 11.08 8.84
CA GLU A 51 12.67 11.36 10.01
C GLU A 51 12.57 10.23 11.04
N ASP A 52 11.36 9.76 11.36
CA ASP A 52 11.13 8.60 12.24
C ASP A 52 11.83 7.34 11.71
N PHE A 53 11.70 7.08 10.41
CA PHE A 53 12.41 5.98 9.74
C PHE A 53 13.93 6.13 9.84
N SER A 54 14.47 7.33 9.61
CA SER A 54 15.91 7.61 9.75
C SER A 54 16.41 7.39 11.18
N ASN A 55 15.61 7.78 12.18
CA ASN A 55 15.94 7.60 13.58
C ASN A 55 15.95 6.13 13.98
N LEU A 56 14.99 5.35 13.50
CA LEU A 56 14.97 3.89 13.72
C LEU A 56 16.20 3.22 13.09
N LEU A 57 16.58 3.58 11.87
CA LEU A 57 17.80 3.06 11.23
C LEU A 57 19.04 3.29 12.08
N LYS A 58 19.21 4.51 12.63
CA LYS A 58 20.33 4.83 13.53
C LYS A 58 20.31 4.00 14.81
N GLN A 59 19.13 3.79 15.42
CA GLN A 59 18.99 2.97 16.63
C GLN A 59 19.36 1.50 16.37
N LEU A 60 19.04 0.99 15.17
CA LEU A 60 19.42 -0.35 14.73
C LEU A 60 20.89 -0.46 14.28
N GLY A 61 21.62 0.65 14.25
CA GLY A 61 23.03 0.70 13.84
C GLY A 61 23.25 0.66 12.33
N TYR A 62 22.20 0.91 11.52
CA TYR A 62 22.32 0.97 10.07
C TYR A 62 22.79 2.37 9.61
N HIS A 63 23.85 2.40 8.82
CA HIS A 63 24.37 3.60 8.19
C HIS A 63 24.16 3.48 6.67
N LEU A 64 23.11 4.12 6.16
CA LEU A 64 22.86 4.14 4.73
C LEU A 64 23.64 5.29 4.07
N ASN A 65 24.25 5.01 2.91
CA ASN A 65 24.96 5.99 2.10
C ASN A 65 24.00 6.83 1.23
N VAL A 66 22.88 7.28 1.81
CA VAL A 66 21.86 8.05 1.11
C VAL A 66 21.52 9.33 1.85
N ASN A 67 21.24 10.38 1.10
CA ASN A 67 20.81 11.65 1.70
C ASN A 67 19.29 11.59 1.94
N MET A 68 18.89 11.40 3.20
CA MET A 68 17.48 11.34 3.61
C MET A 68 16.76 12.68 3.42
N ASN A 69 17.46 13.80 3.30
CA ASN A 69 16.86 15.12 3.08
C ASN A 69 16.55 15.40 1.60
N SER A 70 17.02 14.54 0.69
CA SER A 70 16.76 14.67 -0.76
C SER A 70 16.37 13.33 -1.37
N LEU A 71 15.24 12.78 -0.91
CA LEU A 71 14.73 11.50 -1.38
C LEU A 71 14.25 11.61 -2.83
N THR A 72 14.73 10.69 -3.64
CA THR A 72 14.26 10.45 -5.00
C THR A 72 13.75 9.01 -5.10
N PRO A 73 12.96 8.65 -6.10
CA PRO A 73 12.55 7.26 -6.31
C PRO A 73 13.75 6.29 -6.38
N LYS A 74 14.86 6.74 -7.01
CA LYS A 74 16.10 5.96 -7.09
C LYS A 74 16.73 5.76 -5.71
N THR A 75 16.72 6.81 -4.87
CA THR A 75 17.23 6.74 -3.50
C THR A 75 16.41 5.76 -2.66
N MET A 76 15.08 5.77 -2.81
CA MET A 76 14.19 4.82 -2.15
C MET A 76 14.50 3.37 -2.53
N GLN A 77 14.72 3.12 -3.82
CA GLN A 77 15.11 1.80 -4.32
C GLN A 77 16.48 1.36 -3.76
N GLN A 78 17.43 2.27 -3.65
CA GLN A 78 18.74 2.00 -3.03
C GLN A 78 18.59 1.60 -1.57
N ILE A 79 17.80 2.35 -0.80
CA ILE A 79 17.49 2.03 0.61
C ILE A 79 16.93 0.61 0.72
N LEU A 80 15.90 0.27 -0.06
CA LEU A 80 15.29 -1.06 -0.03
C LEU A 80 16.28 -2.16 -0.42
N ASN A 81 17.17 -1.92 -1.38
CA ASN A 81 18.16 -2.89 -1.79
C ASN A 81 19.23 -3.11 -0.70
N GLU A 82 19.70 -2.05 -0.02
CA GLU A 82 20.68 -2.15 1.06
C GLU A 82 20.10 -2.86 2.30
N LEU A 83 18.78 -2.75 2.51
CA LEU A 83 18.09 -3.37 3.65
C LEU A 83 17.58 -4.78 3.37
N ARG A 84 17.53 -5.23 2.12
CA ARG A 84 16.87 -6.48 1.68
C ARG A 84 17.29 -7.74 2.46
N ASP A 85 18.56 -7.84 2.80
CA ASP A 85 19.14 -9.00 3.47
C ASP A 85 19.22 -8.84 5.01
N LYS A 86 18.53 -7.82 5.57
CA LYS A 86 18.50 -7.55 7.00
C LYS A 86 17.29 -8.21 7.65
N ASP A 87 17.45 -8.66 8.89
CA ASP A 87 16.37 -9.30 9.67
C ASP A 87 15.15 -8.37 9.84
N GLU A 88 15.40 -7.04 9.93
CA GLU A 88 14.36 -6.04 10.09
C GLU A 88 13.78 -5.54 8.77
N PHE A 89 14.09 -6.16 7.62
CA PHE A 89 13.66 -5.69 6.30
C PHE A 89 12.15 -5.48 6.20
N MET A 90 11.36 -6.41 6.75
CA MET A 90 9.89 -6.32 6.72
C MET A 90 9.40 -5.05 7.43
N ILE A 91 9.89 -4.77 8.63
CA ILE A 91 9.54 -3.57 9.41
C ILE A 91 9.96 -2.31 8.66
N LEU A 92 11.22 -2.28 8.20
CA LEU A 92 11.78 -1.11 7.57
C LEU A 92 11.13 -0.80 6.22
N SER A 93 10.80 -1.82 5.44
CA SER A 93 10.09 -1.64 4.16
C SER A 93 8.65 -1.17 4.37
N ASP A 94 7.94 -1.68 5.39
CA ASP A 94 6.59 -1.23 5.74
C ASP A 94 6.58 0.23 6.20
N MET A 95 7.51 0.62 7.10
CA MET A 95 7.64 2.03 7.52
C MET A 95 7.92 2.95 6.35
N LEU A 96 8.80 2.53 5.44
CA LEU A 96 9.11 3.32 4.25
C LEU A 96 7.88 3.44 3.34
N LEU A 97 7.12 2.38 3.15
CA LEU A 97 5.87 2.38 2.39
C LEU A 97 4.81 3.30 3.04
N ARG A 98 4.65 3.23 4.36
CA ARG A 98 3.71 4.09 5.11
C ARG A 98 4.13 5.56 5.15
N SER A 99 5.37 5.89 4.82
CA SER A 99 5.83 7.27 4.65
C SER A 99 5.34 7.89 3.33
N MET A 100 4.95 7.07 2.35
CA MET A 100 4.47 7.52 1.05
C MET A 100 3.09 8.16 1.17
N LYS A 101 2.87 9.23 0.43
CA LYS A 101 1.53 9.82 0.27
C LYS A 101 0.70 9.00 -0.72
N LYS A 102 -0.61 9.14 -0.69
CA LYS A 102 -1.47 8.55 -1.72
C LYS A 102 -1.38 9.37 -3.00
N ALA A 103 -1.37 8.70 -4.16
CA ALA A 103 -1.54 9.37 -5.43
C ALA A 103 -2.97 9.91 -5.57
N ILE A 104 -3.14 11.07 -6.18
CA ILE A 104 -4.42 11.74 -6.40
C ILE A 104 -4.54 12.26 -7.84
N TYR A 105 -5.73 12.63 -8.25
CA TYR A 105 -5.92 13.42 -9.47
C TYR A 105 -5.78 14.90 -9.16
N SER A 106 -5.15 15.64 -10.06
CA SER A 106 -4.92 17.08 -9.91
C SER A 106 -4.77 17.77 -11.27
N THR A 107 -5.18 19.02 -11.34
CA THR A 107 -4.86 19.89 -12.48
C THR A 107 -3.46 20.48 -12.38
N ASN A 108 -2.86 20.47 -11.19
CA ASN A 108 -1.48 20.90 -10.97
C ASN A 108 -0.54 19.71 -11.10
N ASN A 109 0.35 19.75 -12.08
CA ASN A 109 1.33 18.71 -12.33
C ASN A 109 2.55 18.85 -11.41
N ILE A 110 2.64 18.03 -10.38
CA ILE A 110 3.80 17.93 -9.49
C ILE A 110 4.65 16.68 -9.76
N GLY A 111 4.31 15.93 -10.83
CA GLY A 111 4.92 14.65 -11.15
C GLY A 111 4.36 13.49 -10.34
N HIS A 112 4.89 12.30 -10.57
CA HIS A 112 4.49 11.07 -9.90
C HIS A 112 5.71 10.40 -9.27
N PHE A 113 5.94 10.65 -7.97
CA PHE A 113 7.12 10.16 -7.25
C PHE A 113 7.25 8.63 -7.35
N GLY A 114 6.20 7.88 -7.08
CA GLY A 114 6.26 6.41 -7.06
C GLY A 114 6.61 5.77 -8.42
N LEU A 115 6.34 6.46 -9.53
CA LEU A 115 6.70 6.00 -10.90
C LEU A 115 7.97 6.69 -11.43
N ALA A 116 8.56 7.61 -10.68
CA ALA A 116 9.67 8.45 -11.14
C ALA A 116 9.35 9.24 -12.44
N SER A 117 8.08 9.55 -12.67
CA SER A 117 7.59 10.22 -13.87
C SER A 117 7.38 11.72 -13.64
N LYS A 118 7.80 12.53 -14.59
CA LYS A 118 7.59 13.99 -14.55
C LYS A 118 6.16 14.38 -14.93
N ASN A 119 5.58 13.65 -15.87
CA ASN A 119 4.24 13.90 -16.39
C ASN A 119 3.51 12.56 -16.46
N TYR A 120 2.48 12.39 -15.66
CA TYR A 120 1.69 11.17 -15.65
C TYR A 120 0.20 11.46 -15.57
N THR A 121 -0.58 10.70 -16.30
CA THR A 121 -2.04 10.71 -16.25
C THR A 121 -2.57 9.29 -16.36
N HIS A 122 -3.83 9.10 -16.12
CA HIS A 122 -4.54 7.89 -16.48
C HIS A 122 -5.26 8.08 -17.81
N PHE A 123 -4.95 7.24 -18.79
CA PHE A 123 -5.49 7.30 -20.16
C PHE A 123 -6.01 5.93 -20.64
N THR A 124 -5.41 4.84 -20.20
CA THR A 124 -5.55 3.51 -20.80
C THR A 124 -6.79 2.74 -20.37
N SER A 125 -7.61 3.25 -19.43
CA SER A 125 -8.78 2.51 -18.90
C SER A 125 -10.07 3.34 -18.85
N PRO A 126 -10.54 3.95 -19.98
CA PRO A 126 -11.68 4.87 -19.99
C PRO A 126 -13.03 4.19 -19.71
N ILE A 127 -13.13 2.85 -19.80
CA ILE A 127 -14.36 2.10 -19.50
C ILE A 127 -14.70 2.12 -18.01
N ARG A 128 -13.67 2.10 -17.14
CA ARG A 128 -13.83 1.97 -15.69
C ARG A 128 -13.34 3.17 -14.88
N ARG A 129 -12.66 4.12 -15.48
CA ARG A 129 -12.15 5.32 -14.80
C ARG A 129 -12.60 6.59 -15.52
N PHE A 130 -13.33 7.43 -14.81
CA PHE A 130 -13.82 8.70 -15.34
C PHE A 130 -12.71 9.67 -15.74
N PRO A 131 -11.58 9.80 -15.00
CA PRO A 131 -10.46 10.63 -15.43
C PRO A 131 -9.90 10.22 -16.80
N ASP A 132 -9.75 8.92 -17.09
CA ASP A 132 -9.31 8.43 -18.40
C ASP A 132 -10.27 8.86 -19.51
N LEU A 133 -11.58 8.71 -19.29
CA LEU A 133 -12.60 9.18 -20.24
C LEU A 133 -12.51 10.70 -20.45
N THR A 134 -12.24 11.46 -19.39
CA THR A 134 -12.04 12.90 -19.46
C THR A 134 -10.81 13.23 -20.29
N VAL A 135 -9.69 12.52 -20.09
CA VAL A 135 -8.48 12.67 -20.92
C VAL A 135 -8.78 12.42 -22.39
N HIS A 136 -9.52 11.35 -22.74
CA HIS A 136 -9.93 11.08 -24.12
C HIS A 136 -10.75 12.24 -24.72
N ARG A 137 -11.68 12.83 -23.95
CA ARG A 137 -12.49 13.98 -24.39
C ARG A 137 -11.61 15.20 -24.61
N LEU A 138 -10.64 15.48 -23.73
CA LEU A 138 -9.70 16.58 -23.88
C LEU A 138 -8.82 16.42 -25.12
N LEU A 139 -8.27 15.22 -25.35
CA LEU A 139 -7.50 14.93 -26.56
C LEU A 139 -8.32 15.16 -27.81
N ARG A 140 -9.57 14.71 -27.84
CA ARG A 140 -10.49 14.95 -28.95
C ARG A 140 -10.68 16.46 -29.17
N THR A 141 -11.03 17.20 -28.10
CA THR A 141 -11.26 18.65 -28.16
C THR A 141 -10.03 19.40 -28.66
N TYR A 142 -8.85 19.13 -28.09
CA TYR A 142 -7.65 19.90 -28.39
C TYR A 142 -6.97 19.49 -29.68
N LEU A 143 -6.85 18.17 -29.97
CA LEU A 143 -6.02 17.67 -31.07
C LEU A 143 -6.84 17.38 -32.33
N PHE A 144 -8.07 16.85 -32.20
CA PHE A 144 -8.87 16.45 -33.37
C PHE A 144 -9.84 17.55 -33.81
N GLU A 145 -10.44 18.28 -32.87
CA GLU A 145 -11.38 19.36 -33.13
C GLU A 145 -10.66 20.73 -33.17
N ASN A 146 -9.39 20.78 -32.76
CA ASN A 146 -8.54 21.98 -32.67
C ASN A 146 -9.23 23.15 -31.92
N ARG A 147 -9.97 22.82 -30.85
CA ARG A 147 -10.67 23.82 -30.02
C ARG A 147 -9.78 24.23 -28.86
N ILE A 148 -8.94 25.22 -29.14
CA ILE A 148 -7.98 25.82 -28.19
C ILE A 148 -8.23 27.30 -28.00
N ASP A 149 -9.46 27.75 -28.25
CA ASP A 149 -9.90 29.11 -27.96
C ASP A 149 -9.99 29.38 -26.45
N MET A 150 -9.94 30.66 -26.07
CA MET A 150 -9.93 31.05 -24.64
C MET A 150 -11.17 30.63 -23.87
N GLU A 151 -12.31 30.54 -24.54
CA GLU A 151 -13.56 30.09 -23.91
C GLU A 151 -13.44 28.60 -23.50
N THR A 152 -13.01 27.76 -24.44
CA THR A 152 -12.77 26.33 -24.21
C THR A 152 -11.70 26.08 -23.13
N ILE A 153 -10.59 26.84 -23.19
CA ILE A 153 -9.51 26.76 -22.19
C ILE A 153 -10.02 27.13 -20.80
N ASN A 154 -10.70 28.26 -20.66
CA ASN A 154 -11.21 28.73 -19.38
C ASN A 154 -12.28 27.80 -18.79
N PHE A 155 -13.14 27.24 -19.63
CA PHE A 155 -14.12 26.25 -19.21
C PHE A 155 -13.43 25.01 -18.66
N ASN A 156 -12.49 24.41 -19.42
CA ASN A 156 -11.79 23.21 -19.00
C ASN A 156 -10.94 23.45 -17.75
N ALA A 157 -10.27 24.59 -17.63
CA ALA A 157 -9.47 24.92 -16.45
C ALA A 157 -10.29 24.90 -15.15
N LYS A 158 -11.55 25.33 -15.20
CA LYS A 158 -12.46 25.27 -14.04
C LYS A 158 -13.06 23.91 -13.85
N TYR A 159 -13.59 23.31 -14.90
CA TYR A 159 -14.27 22.01 -14.87
C TYR A 159 -13.38 20.89 -14.36
N LEU A 160 -12.10 20.90 -14.74
CA LEU A 160 -11.16 19.84 -14.37
C LEU A 160 -10.78 19.83 -12.88
N ILE A 161 -10.94 20.94 -12.17
CA ILE A 161 -10.73 20.99 -10.72
C ILE A 161 -11.75 20.08 -10.03
N ASP A 162 -13.04 20.28 -10.33
CA ASP A 162 -14.12 19.48 -9.76
C ASP A 162 -13.99 17.98 -10.14
N VAL A 163 -13.60 17.71 -11.41
CA VAL A 163 -13.35 16.35 -11.87
C VAL A 163 -12.23 15.67 -11.09
N ALA A 164 -11.12 16.39 -10.83
CA ALA A 164 -9.98 15.84 -10.12
C ALA A 164 -10.31 15.52 -8.64
N GLU A 165 -10.96 16.46 -7.96
CA GLU A 165 -11.37 16.29 -6.57
C GLU A 165 -12.36 15.13 -6.42
N HIS A 166 -13.47 15.18 -7.15
CA HIS A 166 -14.50 14.14 -7.11
C HIS A 166 -13.97 12.75 -7.47
N SER A 167 -13.10 12.66 -8.50
CA SER A 167 -12.52 11.39 -8.90
C SER A 167 -11.58 10.81 -7.83
N SER A 168 -10.85 11.66 -7.11
CA SER A 168 -9.97 11.22 -6.01
C SER A 168 -10.78 10.72 -4.82
N GLU A 169 -11.87 11.40 -4.47
CA GLU A 169 -12.79 10.98 -3.39
C GLU A 169 -13.49 9.66 -3.71
N THR A 170 -14.05 9.56 -4.92
CA THR A 170 -14.75 8.34 -5.32
C THR A 170 -13.84 7.15 -5.51
N GLU A 171 -12.57 7.35 -5.88
CA GLU A 171 -11.55 6.29 -5.90
C GLU A 171 -11.29 5.75 -4.49
N VAL A 172 -11.17 6.61 -3.48
CA VAL A 172 -10.99 6.19 -2.08
C VAL A 172 -12.19 5.35 -1.62
N ASN A 173 -13.41 5.84 -1.85
CA ASN A 173 -14.64 5.12 -1.49
C ASN A 173 -14.73 3.75 -2.19
N ALA A 174 -14.33 3.67 -3.47
CA ALA A 174 -14.32 2.41 -4.21
C ALA A 174 -13.31 1.40 -3.64
N ILE A 175 -12.10 1.87 -3.30
CA ILE A 175 -11.06 1.03 -2.68
C ILE A 175 -11.49 0.55 -1.29
N GLU A 176 -12.13 1.41 -0.50
CA GLU A 176 -12.65 1.03 0.83
C GLU A 176 -13.76 -0.02 0.70
N ALA A 177 -14.71 0.18 -0.22
CA ALA A 177 -15.75 -0.79 -0.48
C ALA A 177 -15.21 -2.14 -0.97
N GLU A 178 -14.21 -2.14 -1.87
CA GLU A 178 -13.54 -3.36 -2.33
C GLU A 178 -12.85 -4.09 -1.17
N ARG A 179 -12.13 -3.36 -0.31
CA ARG A 179 -11.48 -3.93 0.89
C ARG A 179 -12.48 -4.54 1.84
N GLU A 180 -13.57 -3.84 2.13
CA GLU A 180 -14.62 -4.34 3.01
C GLU A 180 -15.27 -5.65 2.50
N VAL A 181 -15.45 -5.76 1.18
CA VAL A 181 -15.96 -6.99 0.56
C VAL A 181 -14.93 -8.12 0.66
N LEU A 182 -13.64 -7.82 0.47
CA LEU A 182 -12.57 -8.81 0.62
C LEU A 182 -12.48 -9.30 2.07
N ASP A 183 -12.52 -8.40 3.05
CA ASP A 183 -12.48 -8.76 4.47
C ASP A 183 -13.68 -9.64 4.85
N MET A 184 -14.89 -9.29 4.36
CA MET A 184 -16.08 -10.11 4.55
C MET A 184 -15.90 -11.52 3.93
N LYS A 185 -15.34 -11.61 2.72
CA LYS A 185 -15.13 -12.89 2.03
C LYS A 185 -14.03 -13.73 2.66
N MET A 186 -12.99 -13.11 3.18
CA MET A 186 -11.95 -13.79 3.94
C MET A 186 -12.52 -14.35 5.24
N ALA A 187 -13.34 -13.57 5.97
CA ALA A 187 -14.01 -14.04 7.17
C ALA A 187 -15.01 -15.17 6.87
N GLU A 188 -15.82 -15.08 5.80
CA GLU A 188 -16.72 -16.15 5.36
C GLU A 188 -15.97 -17.46 5.04
N TYR A 189 -14.82 -17.37 4.40
CA TYR A 189 -13.95 -18.52 4.14
C TYR A 189 -13.44 -19.14 5.44
N MET A 190 -13.02 -18.32 6.40
CA MET A 190 -12.44 -18.78 7.66
C MET A 190 -13.49 -19.33 8.65
N GLU A 191 -14.79 -19.04 8.48
CA GLU A 191 -15.86 -19.66 9.27
C GLU A 191 -15.82 -21.20 9.19
N ASP A 192 -15.51 -21.74 8.01
CA ASP A 192 -15.41 -23.19 7.78
C ASP A 192 -14.09 -23.80 8.30
N HIS A 193 -13.13 -22.97 8.72
CA HIS A 193 -11.78 -23.37 9.14
C HIS A 193 -11.51 -23.12 10.63
N ILE A 194 -12.56 -22.85 11.42
CA ILE A 194 -12.42 -22.66 12.87
C ILE A 194 -11.87 -23.93 13.52
N GLY A 195 -10.82 -23.77 14.31
CA GLY A 195 -10.13 -24.86 14.98
C GLY A 195 -8.88 -25.38 14.25
N GLU A 196 -8.68 -25.00 13.00
CA GLU A 196 -7.49 -25.34 12.24
C GLU A 196 -6.28 -24.48 12.59
N GLU A 197 -5.10 -25.02 12.34
CA GLU A 197 -3.82 -24.36 12.62
C GLU A 197 -3.10 -23.98 11.33
N TYR A 198 -2.50 -22.79 11.31
CA TYR A 198 -1.78 -22.24 10.17
C TYR A 198 -0.45 -21.63 10.58
N ASP A 199 0.51 -21.68 9.67
CA ASP A 199 1.73 -20.88 9.75
C ASP A 199 1.44 -19.49 9.19
N GLY A 200 1.86 -18.45 9.91
CA GLY A 200 1.67 -17.05 9.52
C GLY A 200 2.87 -16.19 9.87
N ILE A 201 2.79 -14.94 9.45
CA ILE A 201 3.79 -13.91 9.72
C ILE A 201 3.09 -12.75 10.40
N ILE A 202 3.71 -12.17 11.43
CA ILE A 202 3.21 -10.95 12.06
C ILE A 202 3.27 -9.81 11.04
N SER A 203 2.13 -9.36 10.56
CA SER A 203 1.96 -8.26 9.60
C SER A 203 1.82 -6.91 10.28
N GLY A 204 1.32 -6.89 11.52
CA GLY A 204 1.11 -5.67 12.27
C GLY A 204 1.20 -5.89 13.79
N VAL A 205 1.66 -4.85 14.49
CA VAL A 205 1.73 -4.83 15.95
C VAL A 205 1.05 -3.59 16.47
N THR A 206 0.10 -3.77 17.38
CA THR A 206 -0.69 -2.70 18.00
C THR A 206 -0.73 -2.85 19.51
N ASN A 207 -1.26 -1.87 20.21
CA ASN A 207 -1.45 -1.92 21.66
C ASN A 207 -2.50 -2.94 22.11
N PHE A 208 -3.39 -3.40 21.21
CA PHE A 208 -4.42 -4.39 21.51
C PHE A 208 -4.11 -5.79 20.97
N GLY A 209 -3.02 -5.98 20.19
CA GLY A 209 -2.63 -7.31 19.73
C GLY A 209 -1.74 -7.32 18.51
N LEU A 210 -1.62 -8.52 17.93
CA LEU A 210 -0.82 -8.83 16.75
C LEU A 210 -1.74 -9.14 15.58
N PHE A 211 -1.52 -8.53 14.43
CA PHE A 211 -2.12 -8.96 13.17
C PHE A 211 -1.22 -10.01 12.54
N ILE A 212 -1.81 -11.11 12.12
CA ILE A 212 -1.10 -12.24 11.53
C ILE A 212 -1.63 -12.46 10.12
N GLU A 213 -0.74 -12.41 9.13
CA GLU A 213 -1.04 -12.74 7.75
C GLU A 213 -0.66 -14.20 7.47
N LEU A 214 -1.60 -14.99 6.98
CA LEU A 214 -1.40 -16.37 6.55
C LEU A 214 -0.83 -16.44 5.13
N SER A 215 -0.36 -17.62 4.72
CA SER A 215 0.22 -17.82 3.37
C SER A 215 -0.77 -17.55 2.22
N ASN A 216 -2.07 -17.64 2.47
CA ASN A 216 -3.16 -17.32 1.54
C ASN A 216 -3.61 -15.86 1.60
N LEU A 217 -2.87 -14.98 2.32
CA LEU A 217 -3.14 -13.55 2.52
C LEU A 217 -4.34 -13.22 3.42
N VAL A 218 -4.91 -14.21 4.10
CA VAL A 218 -5.91 -13.95 5.16
C VAL A 218 -5.19 -13.32 6.34
N GLU A 219 -5.69 -12.19 6.82
CA GLU A 219 -5.21 -11.52 8.03
C GLU A 219 -6.21 -11.70 9.18
N GLY A 220 -5.71 -11.97 10.38
CA GLY A 220 -6.51 -12.06 11.59
C GLY A 220 -5.77 -11.53 12.81
N LEU A 221 -6.51 -11.32 13.88
CA LEU A 221 -6.03 -10.71 15.12
C LEU A 221 -5.74 -11.78 16.19
N VAL A 222 -4.54 -11.75 16.75
CA VAL A 222 -4.23 -12.34 18.06
C VAL A 222 -4.37 -11.24 19.10
N HIS A 223 -5.46 -11.23 19.86
CA HIS A 223 -5.69 -10.20 20.86
C HIS A 223 -4.68 -10.31 22.01
N ILE A 224 -4.19 -9.18 22.53
CA ILE A 224 -3.14 -9.14 23.57
C ILE A 224 -3.53 -9.93 24.84
N SER A 225 -4.82 -10.03 25.16
CA SER A 225 -5.31 -10.78 26.33
C SER A 225 -5.16 -12.29 26.18
N THR A 226 -4.96 -12.83 24.98
CA THR A 226 -4.74 -14.26 24.73
C THR A 226 -3.26 -14.63 24.85
N LEU A 227 -2.38 -13.64 24.88
CA LEU A 227 -0.94 -13.86 25.05
C LEU A 227 -0.61 -14.29 26.49
N PRO A 228 0.36 -15.20 26.67
CA PRO A 228 0.74 -15.68 28.00
C PRO A 228 1.56 -14.62 28.76
N GLY A 229 0.91 -13.88 29.66
CA GLY A 229 1.54 -12.86 30.48
C GLY A 229 1.12 -11.45 30.11
N TYR A 230 1.85 -10.46 30.65
CA TYR A 230 1.60 -9.05 30.38
C TYR A 230 2.60 -8.55 29.34
N PHE A 231 2.08 -7.90 28.29
CA PHE A 231 2.88 -7.33 27.20
C PHE A 231 2.67 -5.82 27.12
N GLU A 232 3.73 -5.12 26.81
CA GLU A 232 3.74 -3.67 26.54
C GLU A 232 4.03 -3.44 25.05
N HIS A 233 3.27 -2.53 24.46
CA HIS A 233 3.51 -2.09 23.11
C HIS A 233 4.63 -1.06 23.09
N VAL A 234 5.65 -1.30 22.27
CA VAL A 234 6.79 -0.39 22.04
C VAL A 234 6.66 0.16 20.62
N PRO A 235 5.99 1.33 20.46
CA PRO A 235 5.68 1.89 19.12
C PRO A 235 6.92 2.10 18.25
N GLU A 236 8.02 2.57 18.85
CA GLU A 236 9.28 2.88 18.15
C GLU A 236 9.91 1.64 17.50
N LEU A 237 9.63 0.46 18.06
CA LEU A 237 10.15 -0.82 17.57
C LEU A 237 9.07 -1.68 16.91
N LEU A 238 7.86 -1.17 16.75
CA LEU A 238 6.70 -1.90 16.24
C LEU A 238 6.60 -3.31 16.84
N SER A 239 6.70 -3.41 18.16
CA SER A 239 6.79 -4.69 18.85
C SER A 239 5.96 -4.74 20.15
N LEU A 240 5.52 -5.96 20.50
CA LEU A 240 5.03 -6.28 21.83
C LEU A 240 6.15 -6.98 22.62
N VAL A 241 6.45 -6.46 23.80
CA VAL A 241 7.50 -6.97 24.68
C VAL A 241 6.90 -7.44 26.00
N SER A 242 7.20 -8.66 26.43
CA SER A 242 6.72 -9.16 27.73
C SER A 242 7.37 -8.38 28.89
N SER A 243 6.66 -8.26 30.01
CA SER A 243 7.14 -7.53 31.21
C SER A 243 8.46 -8.08 31.74
N ASP A 244 8.73 -9.37 31.56
CA ASP A 244 10.00 -10.02 31.94
C ASP A 244 11.08 -9.87 30.86
N LYS A 245 10.78 -9.19 29.74
CA LYS A 245 11.65 -8.93 28.59
C LYS A 245 12.22 -10.17 27.89
N LYS A 246 11.65 -11.36 28.16
CA LYS A 246 12.13 -12.62 27.58
C LYS A 246 11.47 -12.93 26.24
N THR A 247 10.22 -12.50 26.06
CA THR A 247 9.46 -12.74 24.85
C THR A 247 9.20 -11.40 24.14
N LYS A 248 9.47 -11.37 22.87
CA LYS A 248 9.24 -10.22 22.02
C LYS A 248 8.61 -10.67 20.71
N TYR A 249 7.55 -9.99 20.28
CA TYR A 249 6.89 -10.20 18.99
C TYR A 249 7.10 -8.95 18.12
N ARG A 250 7.58 -9.13 16.90
CA ARG A 250 7.87 -8.05 15.93
C ARG A 250 7.19 -8.33 14.60
N ILE A 251 6.97 -7.31 13.83
CA ILE A 251 6.57 -7.47 12.41
C ILE A 251 7.62 -8.33 11.70
N GLY A 252 7.16 -9.30 10.92
CA GLY A 252 8.00 -10.25 10.19
C GLY A 252 8.32 -11.55 10.94
N ASP A 253 8.08 -11.62 12.26
CA ASP A 253 8.27 -12.86 13.00
C ASP A 253 7.30 -13.93 12.52
N LYS A 254 7.79 -15.17 12.33
CA LYS A 254 6.98 -16.31 11.97
C LYS A 254 6.33 -16.89 13.21
N VAL A 255 5.05 -17.17 13.11
CA VAL A 255 4.25 -17.72 14.20
C VAL A 255 3.31 -18.81 13.69
N ARG A 256 2.94 -19.72 14.56
CA ARG A 256 1.88 -20.68 14.31
C ARG A 256 0.64 -20.24 15.06
N VAL A 257 -0.49 -20.21 14.39
CA VAL A 257 -1.76 -19.73 14.94
C VAL A 257 -2.87 -20.74 14.72
N LYS A 258 -3.85 -20.72 15.60
CA LYS A 258 -5.10 -21.47 15.50
C LYS A 258 -6.25 -20.49 15.31
N VAL A 259 -7.15 -20.79 14.39
CA VAL A 259 -8.38 -20.02 14.19
C VAL A 259 -9.34 -20.29 15.35
N ILE A 260 -9.68 -19.28 16.12
CA ILE A 260 -10.59 -19.42 17.26
C ILE A 260 -11.97 -18.85 16.99
N ASN A 261 -12.06 -17.87 16.09
CA ASN A 261 -13.32 -17.25 15.70
C ASN A 261 -13.20 -16.65 14.29
N ALA A 262 -14.29 -16.71 13.54
CA ALA A 262 -14.45 -15.97 12.30
C ALA A 262 -15.93 -15.57 12.15
N ASN A 263 -16.18 -14.35 11.67
CA ASN A 263 -17.54 -13.84 11.50
C ASN A 263 -17.59 -12.89 10.30
N LYS A 264 -18.30 -13.31 9.25
CA LYS A 264 -18.42 -12.53 8.02
C LYS A 264 -19.19 -11.23 8.17
N ASP A 265 -20.19 -11.19 9.05
CA ASP A 265 -21.03 -10.00 9.22
C ASP A 265 -20.26 -8.90 9.98
N GLN A 266 -19.37 -9.31 10.87
CA GLN A 266 -18.48 -8.41 11.61
C GLN A 266 -17.14 -8.20 10.91
N LYS A 267 -16.82 -8.98 9.87
CA LYS A 267 -15.55 -8.95 9.12
C LYS A 267 -14.34 -9.16 10.04
N ILE A 268 -14.46 -10.05 11.01
CA ILE A 268 -13.40 -10.36 11.98
C ILE A 268 -12.92 -11.79 11.82
N ILE A 269 -11.63 -11.98 12.06
CA ILE A 269 -10.97 -13.28 12.17
C ILE A 269 -10.05 -13.18 13.39
N ASP A 270 -10.29 -14.04 14.38
CA ASP A 270 -9.49 -14.08 15.60
C ASP A 270 -8.63 -15.35 15.62
N PHE A 271 -7.38 -15.15 15.97
CA PHE A 271 -6.39 -16.20 16.12
C PHE A 271 -5.91 -16.32 17.57
N GLU A 272 -5.38 -17.47 17.91
CA GLU A 272 -4.61 -17.72 19.11
C GLU A 272 -3.25 -18.29 18.75
N LEU A 273 -2.18 -17.85 19.43
CA LEU A 273 -0.85 -18.42 19.21
C LEU A 273 -0.79 -19.87 19.70
N VAL A 274 -0.37 -20.76 18.82
CA VAL A 274 -0.06 -22.15 19.20
C VAL A 274 1.28 -22.17 19.90
N LYS A 275 1.33 -22.71 21.12
CA LYS A 275 2.59 -22.89 21.84
C LYS A 275 3.43 -23.94 21.11
N GLU A 276 4.65 -23.60 20.74
CA GLU A 276 5.62 -24.61 20.35
C GLU A 276 5.91 -25.48 21.59
N ASP A 277 5.53 -26.74 21.52
CA ASP A 277 5.99 -27.71 22.51
C ASP A 277 7.51 -27.82 22.38
N LYS A 278 8.23 -27.29 23.38
CA LYS A 278 9.70 -27.39 23.51
C LYS A 278 10.17 -28.82 23.84
N ASP A 279 9.39 -29.85 23.51
CA ASP A 279 9.79 -31.24 23.63
C ASP A 279 10.01 -31.85 22.24
N GLY A 280 11.19 -31.53 21.68
CA GLY A 280 11.79 -32.29 20.61
C GLY A 280 12.18 -33.70 21.11
N ASN A 281 11.24 -34.59 21.26
CA ASN A 281 11.53 -36.01 21.43
C ASN A 281 11.15 -36.75 20.14
N LYS A 282 12.19 -36.98 19.30
CA LYS A 282 12.13 -37.97 18.24
C LYS A 282 11.81 -39.34 18.88
N LYS A 283 10.71 -39.92 18.51
CA LYS A 283 10.54 -41.36 18.47
C LYS A 283 10.30 -41.81 17.03
#